data_61d64588d40c6f5b530f86bf55be298c
#
_entry.id   61d64588d40c6f5b530f86bf55be298c
#
_cell.length_a   1.000
_cell.length_b   1.000
_cell.length_c   1.000
_cell.angle_alpha   90.00
_cell.angle_beta   90.00
_cell.angle_gamma   90.00
#
_symmetry.space_group_name_H-M   'P 1'
#
loop_
_entity.id
_entity.type
_entity.pdbx_description
1 polymer ?
#
loop_
_entity_poly.entity_id
_entity_poly.type
_entity_poly.pdbx_seq_one_letter_code
_entity_poly.pdbx_strand_id
1 'polypeptide(L)'
;MPARLTDLPSPLPSLEELLDNAHVVSLPMRVKFRGIMERETLLLKGPLGWGEFCPFPEYDDAESSRWLSAALEAGWVGFPPALRDRIPVNATVPAVPAERVPEVLARFGRVDAVKIKVAERGQSLAEDLARVTAVRDALPDAAIRVDANGGWDVVQAVEALGQLSVVGLEYAEQPVPDIEGLAEVRRRLASAGAPVLIAADESVRKESDPLRVARAGAADLIVVKVAPLGGVARALDIVAQAGLPAVVSSALDTSIGIRAGLALAAALPSLPYACGLGTVSLFASDITLDPLVADDGAIRLREAVADPGLLEQFAASAERRDWWLERLRRVYSALASSQEDLFTET
;
A
#
# COMPACT_ATOMS: atom_id res chain seq x y z
N MET A 1 -8.16 -5.49 -23.94
CA MET A 1 -8.53 -4.10 -24.16
C MET A 1 -7.81 -3.30 -23.10
N PRO A 2 -7.18 -2.15 -23.41
CA PRO A 2 -6.64 -1.30 -22.35
C PRO A 2 -7.80 -0.88 -21.44
N ALA A 3 -7.56 -0.94 -20.11
CA ALA A 3 -8.53 -0.48 -19.11
C ALA A 3 -8.91 0.97 -19.47
N ARG A 4 -10.19 1.22 -19.63
CA ARG A 4 -10.67 2.58 -19.93
C ARG A 4 -10.43 3.44 -18.69
N LEU A 5 -9.82 4.60 -18.85
CA LEU A 5 -9.73 5.68 -17.85
C LEU A 5 -11.14 6.24 -17.47
N THR A 6 -12.19 5.43 -17.59
CA THR A 6 -13.60 5.83 -17.46
C THR A 6 -14.04 6.02 -16.01
N ASP A 7 -13.14 5.89 -15.05
CA ASP A 7 -13.46 6.00 -13.62
C ASP A 7 -13.05 7.36 -13.02
N LEU A 8 -12.57 8.27 -13.85
CA LEU A 8 -12.37 9.66 -13.46
C LEU A 8 -13.64 10.47 -13.70
N PRO A 9 -13.91 11.52 -12.89
CA PRO A 9 -15.01 12.43 -13.14
C PRO A 9 -14.89 13.04 -14.53
N SER A 10 -15.98 13.08 -15.27
CA SER A 10 -16.03 13.71 -16.59
C SER A 10 -17.10 14.82 -16.58
N PRO A 11 -16.71 16.10 -16.67
CA PRO A 11 -15.32 16.60 -16.75
C PRO A 11 -14.54 16.43 -15.43
N LEU A 12 -13.20 16.50 -15.51
CA LEU A 12 -12.38 16.63 -14.30
C LEU A 12 -12.80 17.89 -13.51
N PRO A 13 -12.75 17.85 -12.15
CA PRO A 13 -12.85 19.07 -11.35
C PRO A 13 -11.78 20.06 -11.78
N SER A 14 -12.08 21.35 -11.77
CA SER A 14 -11.09 22.35 -12.16
C SER A 14 -9.91 22.38 -11.19
N LEU A 15 -8.76 22.80 -11.69
CA LEU A 15 -7.57 22.97 -10.82
C LEU A 15 -7.85 23.96 -9.68
N GLU A 16 -8.62 25.02 -9.93
CA GLU A 16 -9.02 26.00 -8.93
C GLU A 16 -9.86 25.34 -7.84
N GLU A 17 -10.88 24.55 -8.22
CA GLU A 17 -11.67 23.76 -7.25
C GLU A 17 -10.82 22.84 -6.38
N LEU A 18 -9.83 22.16 -6.99
CA LEU A 18 -8.92 21.30 -6.23
C LEU A 18 -8.05 22.07 -5.25
N LEU A 19 -7.51 23.22 -5.67
CA LEU A 19 -6.66 24.06 -4.83
C LEU A 19 -7.43 24.68 -3.65
N ASP A 20 -8.67 25.10 -3.88
CA ASP A 20 -9.53 25.68 -2.85
C ASP A 20 -9.97 24.66 -1.79
N ASN A 21 -10.01 23.38 -2.15
CA ASN A 21 -10.42 22.27 -1.28
C ASN A 21 -9.22 21.39 -0.83
N ALA A 22 -7.98 21.87 -1.01
CA ALA A 22 -6.77 21.15 -0.65
C ALA A 22 -6.31 21.48 0.78
N HIS A 23 -6.01 20.44 1.56
CA HIS A 23 -5.45 20.53 2.89
C HIS A 23 -4.14 19.74 2.94
N VAL A 24 -3.02 20.38 3.25
CA VAL A 24 -1.72 19.73 3.39
C VAL A 24 -1.40 19.56 4.87
N VAL A 25 -1.19 18.32 5.28
CA VAL A 25 -0.88 17.96 6.67
C VAL A 25 0.43 17.19 6.77
N SER A 26 1.08 17.27 7.94
CA SER A 26 2.26 16.49 8.31
C SER A 26 1.96 15.73 9.59
N LEU A 27 1.92 14.40 9.53
CA LEU A 27 1.56 13.53 10.63
C LEU A 27 2.81 12.86 11.21
N PRO A 28 3.03 12.95 12.54
CA PRO A 28 4.14 12.27 13.19
C PRO A 28 3.90 10.76 13.27
N MET A 29 4.97 10.00 13.16
CA MET A 29 4.95 8.56 13.27
C MET A 29 5.50 8.08 14.62
N ARG A 30 4.96 6.97 15.13
CA ARG A 30 5.43 6.31 16.38
C ARG A 30 6.73 5.55 16.17
N VAL A 31 7.04 5.18 14.95
CA VAL A 31 8.20 4.37 14.59
C VAL A 31 8.67 4.77 13.20
N LYS A 32 9.99 4.74 13.00
CA LYS A 32 10.57 4.99 11.68
C LYS A 32 10.10 3.93 10.68
N PHE A 33 9.54 4.37 9.56
CA PHE A 33 9.06 3.49 8.50
C PHE A 33 9.47 4.06 7.14
N ARG A 34 10.04 3.26 6.26
CA ARG A 34 10.62 3.73 4.98
C ARG A 34 11.56 4.94 5.12
N GLY A 35 12.29 5.01 6.22
CA GLY A 35 13.24 6.10 6.48
C GLY A 35 12.64 7.39 7.03
N ILE A 36 11.32 7.54 7.14
CA ILE A 36 10.64 8.76 7.59
C ILE A 36 10.07 8.63 9.01
N MET A 37 9.97 9.75 9.70
CA MET A 37 9.31 9.91 11.02
C MET A 37 8.10 10.84 10.96
N GLU A 38 7.89 11.49 9.81
CA GLU A 38 6.73 12.32 9.49
C GLU A 38 6.21 11.95 8.12
N ARG A 39 4.89 11.85 8.00
CA ARG A 39 4.20 11.60 6.73
C ARG A 39 3.40 12.82 6.32
N GLU A 40 3.83 13.48 5.26
CA GLU A 40 3.05 14.54 4.64
C GLU A 40 2.05 13.96 3.64
N THR A 41 0.87 14.55 3.59
CA THR A 41 -0.16 14.23 2.61
C THR A 41 -0.99 15.45 2.24
N LEU A 42 -1.50 15.49 1.02
CA LEU A 42 -2.48 16.45 0.55
C LEU A 42 -3.85 15.77 0.48
N LEU A 43 -4.81 16.31 1.22
CA LEU A 43 -6.19 15.84 1.25
C LEU A 43 -7.05 16.74 0.38
N LEU A 44 -7.94 16.14 -0.41
CA LEU A 44 -8.87 16.82 -1.31
C LEU A 44 -10.29 16.54 -0.85
N LYS A 45 -11.06 17.59 -0.56
CA LYS A 45 -12.47 17.46 -0.24
C LYS A 45 -13.32 17.56 -1.51
N GLY A 46 -13.92 16.47 -1.90
CA GLY A 46 -14.86 16.39 -3.02
C GLY A 46 -16.33 16.32 -2.57
N PRO A 47 -17.28 16.32 -3.50
CA PRO A 47 -18.72 16.25 -3.22
C PRO A 47 -19.16 14.92 -2.60
N LEU A 48 -18.44 13.82 -2.86
CA LEU A 48 -18.78 12.49 -2.35
C LEU A 48 -17.92 12.06 -1.16
N GLY A 49 -16.94 12.87 -0.76
CA GLY A 49 -16.07 12.56 0.36
C GLY A 49 -14.67 13.11 0.20
N TRP A 50 -13.72 12.49 0.91
CA TRP A 50 -12.33 12.90 0.90
C TRP A 50 -11.47 11.97 0.04
N GLY A 51 -10.52 12.54 -0.71
CA GLY A 51 -9.45 11.83 -1.39
C GLY A 51 -8.10 12.16 -0.78
N GLU A 52 -7.14 11.24 -0.87
CA GLU A 52 -5.78 11.41 -0.39
C GLU A 52 -4.79 11.36 -1.54
N PHE A 53 -4.04 12.45 -1.73
CA PHE A 53 -2.96 12.57 -2.69
C PHE A 53 -1.63 12.65 -1.93
N CYS A 54 -0.93 11.51 -1.84
CA CYS A 54 0.26 11.40 -1.00
C CYS A 54 1.43 10.63 -1.67
N PRO A 55 1.76 10.87 -2.98
CA PRO A 55 2.90 10.22 -3.60
C PRO A 55 4.19 10.58 -2.86
N PHE A 56 5.11 9.60 -2.74
CA PHE A 56 6.40 9.88 -2.13
C PHE A 56 7.18 10.92 -2.94
N PRO A 57 8.06 11.73 -2.29
CA PRO A 57 8.77 12.82 -2.96
C PRO A 57 9.63 12.39 -4.16
N GLU A 58 10.13 11.15 -4.16
CA GLU A 58 10.95 10.59 -5.22
C GLU A 58 10.20 10.24 -6.52
N TYR A 59 8.86 10.18 -6.48
CA TYR A 59 8.05 9.87 -7.67
C TYR A 59 7.88 11.11 -8.54
N ASP A 60 8.05 10.93 -9.85
CA ASP A 60 7.84 11.98 -10.84
C ASP A 60 6.34 12.35 -11.00
N ASP A 61 6.07 13.39 -11.78
CA ASP A 61 4.71 13.89 -11.98
C ASP A 61 3.84 12.90 -12.77
N ALA A 62 4.42 12.12 -13.69
CA ALA A 62 3.71 11.11 -14.47
C ALA A 62 3.30 9.91 -13.60
N GLU A 63 4.18 9.43 -12.72
CA GLU A 63 3.83 8.39 -11.74
C GLU A 63 2.81 8.92 -10.72
N SER A 64 3.00 10.14 -10.25
CA SER A 64 2.11 10.80 -9.27
C SER A 64 0.71 11.09 -9.83
N SER A 65 0.53 11.18 -11.15
CA SER A 65 -0.78 11.41 -11.77
C SER A 65 -1.80 10.30 -11.43
N ARG A 66 -1.36 9.06 -11.25
CA ARG A 66 -2.21 7.95 -10.80
C ARG A 66 -2.70 8.14 -9.37
N TRP A 67 -1.85 8.67 -8.49
CA TRP A 67 -2.23 8.99 -7.11
C TRP A 67 -3.29 10.08 -7.07
N LEU A 68 -3.18 11.07 -7.95
CA LEU A 68 -4.21 12.09 -8.10
C LEU A 68 -5.51 11.48 -8.66
N SER A 69 -5.43 10.60 -9.65
CA SER A 69 -6.58 9.86 -10.17
C SER A 69 -7.33 9.12 -9.06
N ALA A 70 -6.61 8.39 -8.20
CA ALA A 70 -7.20 7.67 -7.07
C ALA A 70 -7.86 8.62 -6.05
N ALA A 71 -7.27 9.78 -5.78
CA ALA A 71 -7.84 10.79 -4.90
C ALA A 71 -9.13 11.40 -5.49
N LEU A 72 -9.15 11.64 -6.81
CA LEU A 72 -10.33 12.14 -7.50
C LEU A 72 -11.45 11.10 -7.56
N GLU A 73 -11.14 9.82 -7.80
CA GLU A 73 -12.13 8.75 -7.68
C GLU A 73 -12.80 8.78 -6.30
N ALA A 74 -12.01 8.82 -5.23
CA ALA A 74 -12.51 8.80 -3.86
C ALA A 74 -13.40 9.98 -3.51
N GLY A 75 -13.08 11.18 -4.00
CA GLY A 75 -13.80 12.41 -3.67
C GLY A 75 -14.95 12.75 -4.63
N TRP A 76 -14.90 12.32 -5.89
CA TRP A 76 -15.82 12.78 -6.95
C TRP A 76 -16.61 11.67 -7.65
N VAL A 77 -16.14 10.41 -7.61
CA VAL A 77 -16.81 9.28 -8.28
C VAL A 77 -17.41 8.32 -7.26
N GLY A 78 -16.69 8.06 -6.18
CA GLY A 78 -17.02 7.03 -5.20
C GLY A 78 -16.44 5.66 -5.58
N PHE A 79 -16.83 4.63 -4.84
CA PHE A 79 -16.25 3.29 -4.97
C PHE A 79 -17.27 2.26 -5.47
N PRO A 80 -16.82 1.19 -6.12
CA PRO A 80 -17.69 0.07 -6.51
C PRO A 80 -18.42 -0.55 -5.30
N PRO A 81 -19.54 -1.26 -5.53
CA PRO A 81 -20.25 -1.95 -4.45
C PRO A 81 -19.38 -2.95 -3.70
N ALA A 82 -19.49 -2.92 -2.36
CA ALA A 82 -18.78 -3.82 -1.49
C ALA A 82 -19.44 -5.20 -1.44
N LEU A 83 -18.64 -6.27 -1.45
CA LEU A 83 -19.07 -7.67 -1.24
C LEU A 83 -18.93 -8.09 0.22
N ARG A 84 -18.22 -7.32 1.04
CA ARG A 84 -17.99 -7.53 2.48
C ARG A 84 -17.78 -6.22 3.20
N ASP A 85 -18.07 -6.19 4.49
CA ASP A 85 -17.98 -4.98 5.33
C ASP A 85 -16.86 -5.02 6.38
N ARG A 86 -16.21 -6.18 6.56
CA ARG A 86 -15.05 -6.37 7.45
C ARG A 86 -13.89 -6.92 6.62
N ILE A 87 -12.76 -6.26 6.72
CA ILE A 87 -11.54 -6.60 5.98
C ILE A 87 -10.49 -7.09 6.96
N PRO A 88 -10.09 -8.37 6.92
CA PRO A 88 -8.99 -8.89 7.72
C PRO A 88 -7.70 -8.13 7.39
N VAL A 89 -6.96 -7.74 8.43
CA VAL A 89 -5.70 -7.01 8.27
C VAL A 89 -4.57 -7.64 9.05
N ASN A 90 -3.35 -7.50 8.55
CA ASN A 90 -2.15 -7.91 9.27
C ASN A 90 -1.59 -6.77 10.12
N ALA A 91 -0.91 -7.13 11.21
CA ALA A 91 0.04 -6.25 11.85
C ALA A 91 1.26 -6.04 10.96
N THR A 92 1.93 -4.90 11.09
CA THR A 92 3.18 -4.62 10.40
C THR A 92 4.28 -4.38 11.43
N VAL A 93 5.33 -5.22 11.39
CA VAL A 93 6.52 -5.05 12.22
C VAL A 93 7.62 -4.45 11.35
N PRO A 94 8.01 -3.18 11.60
CA PRO A 94 9.15 -2.54 10.93
C PRO A 94 10.47 -3.24 11.25
N ALA A 95 11.56 -2.80 10.62
CA ALA A 95 12.92 -3.30 10.86
C ALA A 95 13.47 -2.86 12.23
N VAL A 96 12.78 -3.24 13.30
CA VAL A 96 13.16 -2.99 14.71
C VAL A 96 13.95 -4.18 15.27
N PRO A 97 14.76 -3.98 16.34
CA PRO A 97 15.36 -5.08 17.09
C PRO A 97 14.29 -6.04 17.64
N ALA A 98 14.67 -7.33 17.80
CA ALA A 98 13.73 -8.38 18.22
C ALA A 98 13.04 -8.09 19.57
N GLU A 99 13.73 -7.46 20.52
CA GLU A 99 13.21 -7.09 21.84
C GLU A 99 12.09 -6.05 21.78
N ARG A 100 11.97 -5.31 20.67
CA ARG A 100 10.90 -4.32 20.48
C ARG A 100 9.66 -4.89 19.79
N VAL A 101 9.72 -6.12 19.32
CA VAL A 101 8.60 -6.78 18.63
C VAL A 101 7.31 -6.79 19.47
N PRO A 102 7.32 -7.17 20.77
CA PRO A 102 6.11 -7.17 21.59
C PRO A 102 5.48 -5.76 21.73
N GLU A 103 6.29 -4.71 21.86
CA GLU A 103 5.82 -3.31 21.90
C GLU A 103 5.10 -2.93 20.60
N VAL A 104 5.65 -3.33 19.45
CA VAL A 104 5.05 -3.04 18.15
C VAL A 104 3.74 -3.80 17.97
N LEU A 105 3.72 -5.10 18.28
CA LEU A 105 2.53 -5.94 18.14
C LEU A 105 1.36 -5.45 19.02
N ALA A 106 1.66 -4.97 20.23
CA ALA A 106 0.65 -4.46 21.16
C ALA A 106 -0.18 -3.29 20.58
N ARG A 107 0.32 -2.59 19.54
CA ARG A 107 -0.39 -1.47 18.89
C ARG A 107 -1.52 -1.93 17.97
N PHE A 108 -1.51 -3.19 17.55
CA PHE A 108 -2.48 -3.75 16.60
C PHE A 108 -3.59 -4.54 17.29
N GLY A 109 -3.50 -4.76 18.61
CA GLY A 109 -4.42 -5.63 19.33
C GLY A 109 -4.30 -7.09 18.84
N ARG A 110 -5.43 -7.82 18.81
CA ARG A 110 -5.45 -9.17 18.25
C ARG A 110 -5.29 -9.12 16.73
N VAL A 111 -4.39 -9.94 16.20
CA VAL A 111 -4.19 -10.12 14.76
C VAL A 111 -3.90 -11.59 14.46
N ASP A 112 -4.37 -12.06 13.32
CA ASP A 112 -4.17 -13.44 12.86
C ASP A 112 -3.07 -13.52 11.79
N ALA A 113 -2.51 -12.40 11.38
CA ALA A 113 -1.39 -12.31 10.42
C ALA A 113 -0.44 -11.18 10.76
N VAL A 114 0.86 -11.37 10.49
CA VAL A 114 1.92 -10.37 10.72
C VAL A 114 2.83 -10.28 9.51
N LYS A 115 3.03 -9.07 8.99
CA LYS A 115 4.02 -8.76 7.97
C LYS A 115 5.25 -8.13 8.62
N ILE A 116 6.43 -8.70 8.39
CA ILE A 116 7.69 -8.34 9.05
C ILE A 116 8.65 -7.81 8.01
N LYS A 117 9.18 -6.61 8.23
CA LYS A 117 10.23 -6.04 7.39
C LYS A 117 11.55 -6.77 7.61
N VAL A 118 12.17 -7.20 6.51
CA VAL A 118 13.48 -7.85 6.46
C VAL A 118 14.36 -7.19 5.40
N ALA A 119 15.62 -7.58 5.30
CA ALA A 119 16.56 -7.03 4.34
C ALA A 119 16.78 -5.50 4.44
N GLU A 120 16.52 -4.92 5.62
CA GLU A 120 16.74 -3.48 5.81
C GLU A 120 18.23 -3.16 5.68
N ARG A 121 18.52 -2.08 4.96
CA ARG A 121 19.90 -1.66 4.71
C ARG A 121 20.67 -1.45 6.02
N GLY A 122 21.80 -2.14 6.18
CA GLY A 122 22.64 -2.08 7.37
C GLY A 122 22.25 -3.07 8.46
N GLN A 123 21.25 -3.92 8.24
CA GLN A 123 20.90 -5.05 9.09
C GLN A 123 21.40 -6.37 8.49
N SER A 124 21.63 -7.35 9.34
CA SER A 124 22.07 -8.69 8.97
C SER A 124 20.91 -9.68 8.91
N LEU A 125 21.08 -10.79 8.19
CA LEU A 125 20.13 -11.89 8.19
C LEU A 125 19.87 -12.44 9.62
N ALA A 126 20.86 -12.42 10.50
CA ALA A 126 20.70 -12.86 11.90
C ALA A 126 19.70 -11.97 12.67
N GLU A 127 19.71 -10.66 12.42
CA GLU A 127 18.73 -9.73 13.00
C GLU A 127 17.32 -9.96 12.43
N ASP A 128 17.20 -10.25 11.14
CA ASP A 128 15.93 -10.60 10.50
C ASP A 128 15.36 -11.91 11.09
N LEU A 129 16.19 -12.95 11.22
CA LEU A 129 15.82 -14.23 11.84
C LEU A 129 15.36 -14.04 13.29
N ALA A 130 16.11 -13.25 14.09
CA ALA A 130 15.75 -12.96 15.48
C ALA A 130 14.39 -12.22 15.56
N ARG A 131 14.14 -11.25 14.67
CA ARG A 131 12.89 -10.51 14.60
C ARG A 131 11.71 -11.42 14.22
N VAL A 132 11.87 -12.27 13.22
CA VAL A 132 10.83 -13.21 12.77
C VAL A 132 10.53 -14.24 13.86
N THR A 133 11.57 -14.76 14.52
CA THR A 133 11.42 -15.69 15.66
C THR A 133 10.66 -15.03 16.82
N ALA A 134 11.00 -13.78 17.17
CA ALA A 134 10.29 -13.05 18.22
C ALA A 134 8.79 -12.83 17.91
N VAL A 135 8.43 -12.67 16.63
CA VAL A 135 7.01 -12.61 16.23
C VAL A 135 6.36 -13.98 16.38
N ARG A 136 7.01 -15.07 15.94
CA ARG A 136 6.47 -16.44 16.08
C ARG A 136 6.28 -16.82 17.54
N ASP A 137 7.23 -16.48 18.42
CA ASP A 137 7.16 -16.74 19.86
C ASP A 137 6.00 -15.96 20.51
N ALA A 138 5.78 -14.70 20.08
CA ALA A 138 4.70 -13.88 20.60
C ALA A 138 3.32 -14.31 20.08
N LEU A 139 3.24 -14.80 18.84
CA LEU A 139 2.00 -15.18 18.13
C LEU A 139 2.17 -16.53 17.43
N PRO A 140 2.09 -17.65 18.19
CA PRO A 140 2.39 -18.99 17.66
C PRO A 140 1.54 -19.44 16.47
N ASP A 141 0.28 -18.98 16.41
CA ASP A 141 -0.70 -19.41 15.39
C ASP A 141 -0.86 -18.39 14.25
N ALA A 142 -0.21 -17.22 14.32
CA ALA A 142 -0.37 -16.18 13.30
C ALA A 142 0.28 -16.59 11.97
N ALA A 143 -0.33 -16.21 10.84
CA ALA A 143 0.28 -16.27 9.53
C ALA A 143 1.45 -15.26 9.47
N ILE A 144 2.67 -15.74 9.20
CA ILE A 144 3.86 -14.89 9.13
C ILE A 144 4.23 -14.63 7.69
N ARG A 145 4.45 -13.37 7.36
CA ARG A 145 4.90 -12.86 6.07
C ARG A 145 6.15 -12.04 6.27
N VAL A 146 7.07 -12.12 5.33
CA VAL A 146 8.25 -11.24 5.30
C VAL A 146 8.18 -10.34 4.08
N ASP A 147 8.69 -9.12 4.21
CA ASP A 147 8.73 -8.14 3.14
C ASP A 147 10.14 -7.53 3.06
N ALA A 148 10.84 -7.87 1.99
CA ALA A 148 12.22 -7.47 1.77
C ALA A 148 12.36 -6.20 0.91
N ASN A 149 11.28 -5.68 0.34
CA ASN A 149 11.27 -4.50 -0.55
C ASN A 149 12.37 -4.52 -1.63
N GLY A 150 12.67 -5.70 -2.18
CA GLY A 150 13.73 -5.89 -3.17
C GLY A 150 15.14 -5.79 -2.62
N GLY A 151 15.32 -5.91 -1.31
CA GLY A 151 16.60 -5.67 -0.62
C GLY A 151 17.65 -6.76 -0.79
N TRP A 152 17.30 -7.95 -1.28
CA TRP A 152 18.25 -9.04 -1.53
C TRP A 152 18.58 -9.18 -3.02
N ASP A 153 19.73 -9.76 -3.32
CA ASP A 153 19.98 -10.43 -4.59
C ASP A 153 19.38 -11.86 -4.58
N VAL A 154 19.40 -12.55 -5.73
CA VAL A 154 18.83 -13.90 -5.84
C VAL A 154 19.48 -14.93 -4.90
N VAL A 155 20.79 -14.83 -4.69
CA VAL A 155 21.51 -15.79 -3.82
C VAL A 155 21.15 -15.54 -2.36
N GLN A 156 21.19 -14.29 -1.94
CA GLN A 156 20.80 -13.87 -0.59
C GLN A 156 19.33 -14.22 -0.30
N ALA A 157 18.42 -13.97 -1.26
CA ALA A 157 17.00 -14.28 -1.11
C ALA A 157 16.77 -15.78 -0.90
N VAL A 158 17.41 -16.64 -1.69
CA VAL A 158 17.27 -18.11 -1.56
C VAL A 158 17.83 -18.58 -0.23
N GLU A 159 18.99 -18.07 0.21
CA GLU A 159 19.57 -18.40 1.51
C GLU A 159 18.66 -17.95 2.67
N ALA A 160 18.25 -16.67 2.66
CA ALA A 160 17.41 -16.09 3.71
C ALA A 160 16.06 -16.81 3.81
N LEU A 161 15.36 -16.99 2.69
CA LEU A 161 14.05 -17.66 2.67
C LEU A 161 14.16 -19.15 3.01
N GLY A 162 15.27 -19.82 2.65
CA GLY A 162 15.54 -21.17 3.09
C GLY A 162 15.63 -21.28 4.61
N GLN A 163 16.30 -20.35 5.27
CA GLN A 163 16.38 -20.30 6.74
C GLN A 163 15.06 -19.86 7.38
N LEU A 164 14.37 -18.88 6.80
CA LEU A 164 13.10 -18.37 7.31
C LEU A 164 11.93 -19.35 7.10
N SER A 165 12.03 -20.28 6.14
CA SER A 165 10.96 -21.26 5.86
C SER A 165 10.63 -22.15 7.06
N VAL A 166 11.56 -22.35 7.98
CA VAL A 166 11.36 -23.19 9.18
C VAL A 166 10.33 -22.61 10.15
N VAL A 167 10.07 -21.30 10.10
CA VAL A 167 9.03 -20.66 10.94
C VAL A 167 7.63 -20.76 10.32
N GLY A 168 7.47 -21.35 9.14
CA GLY A 168 6.19 -21.50 8.44
C GLY A 168 5.71 -20.16 7.86
N LEU A 169 6.44 -19.62 6.87
CA LEU A 169 6.03 -18.42 6.15
C LEU A 169 4.78 -18.68 5.31
N GLU A 170 3.82 -17.75 5.38
CA GLU A 170 2.68 -17.73 4.46
C GLU A 170 3.13 -17.27 3.07
N TYR A 171 3.93 -16.21 2.98
CA TYR A 171 4.62 -15.78 1.75
C TYR A 171 5.80 -14.84 2.04
N ALA A 172 6.65 -14.63 1.04
CA ALA A 172 7.69 -13.61 1.02
C ALA A 172 7.37 -12.55 -0.05
N GLU A 173 7.27 -11.28 0.39
CA GLU A 173 6.95 -10.13 -0.47
C GLU A 173 8.24 -9.53 -1.02
N GLN A 174 8.29 -9.38 -2.35
CA GLN A 174 9.36 -8.74 -3.12
C GLN A 174 10.78 -9.03 -2.59
N PRO A 175 11.22 -10.30 -2.59
CA PRO A 175 12.55 -10.63 -2.09
C PRO A 175 13.69 -9.99 -2.88
N VAL A 176 13.51 -9.80 -4.18
CA VAL A 176 14.49 -9.20 -5.12
C VAL A 176 13.85 -8.11 -5.98
N PRO A 177 14.63 -7.18 -6.59
CA PRO A 177 14.07 -5.96 -7.17
C PRO A 177 13.31 -6.15 -8.50
N ASP A 178 13.57 -7.21 -9.27
CA ASP A 178 13.04 -7.37 -10.62
C ASP A 178 12.27 -8.68 -10.83
N ILE A 179 11.48 -8.73 -11.92
CA ILE A 179 10.58 -9.84 -12.26
C ILE A 179 11.37 -11.11 -12.56
N GLU A 180 12.47 -10.99 -13.27
CA GLU A 180 13.35 -12.10 -13.65
C GLU A 180 13.98 -12.75 -12.42
N GLY A 181 14.43 -11.94 -11.48
CA GLY A 181 14.94 -12.39 -10.19
C GLY A 181 13.88 -13.08 -9.33
N LEU A 182 12.64 -12.55 -9.29
CA LEU A 182 11.52 -13.20 -8.58
C LEU A 182 11.27 -14.61 -9.12
N ALA A 183 11.20 -14.76 -10.46
CA ALA A 183 11.03 -16.06 -11.10
C ALA A 183 12.16 -17.02 -10.76
N GLU A 184 13.40 -16.55 -10.74
CA GLU A 184 14.58 -17.34 -10.40
C GLU A 184 14.59 -17.77 -8.91
N VAL A 185 14.28 -16.86 -7.96
CA VAL A 185 14.14 -17.20 -6.54
C VAL A 185 13.10 -18.29 -6.35
N ARG A 186 11.91 -18.12 -6.94
CA ARG A 186 10.81 -19.09 -6.87
C ARG A 186 11.24 -20.48 -7.37
N ARG A 187 11.92 -20.51 -8.52
CA ARG A 187 12.42 -21.75 -9.12
C ARG A 187 13.47 -22.44 -8.23
N ARG A 188 14.41 -21.68 -7.68
CA ARG A 188 15.46 -22.22 -6.79
C ARG A 188 14.92 -22.77 -5.48
N LEU A 189 13.99 -22.05 -4.83
CA LEU A 189 13.34 -22.51 -3.61
C LEU A 189 12.55 -23.81 -3.85
N ALA A 190 11.80 -23.90 -4.95
CA ALA A 190 11.10 -25.12 -5.31
C ALA A 190 12.06 -26.29 -5.54
N SER A 191 13.19 -26.06 -6.22
CA SER A 191 14.22 -27.09 -6.49
C SER A 191 14.96 -27.53 -5.20
N ALA A 192 15.06 -26.66 -4.22
CA ALA A 192 15.65 -26.96 -2.91
C ALA A 192 14.68 -27.67 -1.94
N GLY A 193 13.43 -27.91 -2.34
CA GLY A 193 12.42 -28.53 -1.47
C GLY A 193 11.94 -27.64 -0.33
N ALA A 194 12.16 -26.32 -0.40
CA ALA A 194 11.72 -25.32 0.56
C ALA A 194 10.76 -24.30 -0.11
N PRO A 195 9.59 -24.72 -0.61
CA PRO A 195 8.69 -23.82 -1.31
C PRO A 195 8.14 -22.77 -0.35
N VAL A 196 8.38 -21.50 -0.71
CA VAL A 196 7.78 -20.32 -0.09
C VAL A 196 7.01 -19.59 -1.18
N LEU A 197 5.76 -19.22 -0.92
CA LEU A 197 5.00 -18.41 -1.88
C LEU A 197 5.66 -17.04 -2.04
N ILE A 198 5.76 -16.56 -3.27
CA ILE A 198 6.34 -15.25 -3.59
C ILE A 198 5.22 -14.28 -3.94
N ALA A 199 5.21 -13.13 -3.27
CA ALA A 199 4.34 -12.00 -3.55
C ALA A 199 5.12 -10.89 -4.27
N ALA A 200 4.58 -10.36 -5.37
CA ALA A 200 5.14 -9.21 -6.07
C ALA A 200 4.45 -7.91 -5.61
N ASP A 201 5.21 -6.92 -5.13
CA ASP A 201 4.76 -5.56 -4.76
C ASP A 201 5.36 -4.51 -5.70
N GLU A 202 6.65 -4.23 -5.57
CA GLU A 202 7.31 -3.22 -6.40
C GLU A 202 7.24 -3.54 -7.90
N SER A 203 7.18 -4.80 -8.23
CA SER A 203 7.07 -5.30 -9.60
C SER A 203 5.66 -5.21 -10.21
N VAL A 204 4.67 -4.62 -9.49
CA VAL A 204 3.27 -4.49 -9.96
C VAL A 204 2.74 -3.06 -9.87
N ARG A 205 3.62 -2.06 -9.83
CA ARG A 205 3.25 -0.64 -9.68
C ARG A 205 2.69 0.03 -10.94
N LYS A 206 3.05 -0.48 -12.13
CA LYS A 206 2.56 0.01 -13.41
C LYS A 206 1.47 -0.91 -13.94
N GLU A 207 0.57 -0.37 -14.75
CA GLU A 207 -0.59 -1.09 -15.27
C GLU A 207 -0.25 -2.42 -15.99
N SER A 208 0.84 -2.43 -16.76
CA SER A 208 1.30 -3.61 -17.48
C SER A 208 2.04 -4.65 -16.63
N ASP A 209 2.52 -4.24 -15.46
CA ASP A 209 3.42 -5.04 -14.64
C ASP A 209 2.76 -6.30 -14.06
N PRO A 210 1.51 -6.27 -13.54
CA PRO A 210 0.85 -7.47 -13.04
C PRO A 210 0.73 -8.57 -14.10
N LEU A 211 0.46 -8.20 -15.36
CA LEU A 211 0.40 -9.14 -16.48
C LEU A 211 1.78 -9.72 -16.82
N ARG A 212 2.84 -8.90 -16.72
CA ARG A 212 4.22 -9.37 -16.94
C ARG A 212 4.62 -10.35 -15.84
N VAL A 213 4.34 -10.04 -14.57
CA VAL A 213 4.59 -10.93 -13.42
C VAL A 213 3.87 -12.26 -13.61
N ALA A 214 2.59 -12.25 -13.98
CA ALA A 214 1.80 -13.46 -14.22
C ALA A 214 2.37 -14.29 -15.38
N ARG A 215 2.69 -13.66 -16.51
CA ARG A 215 3.25 -14.34 -17.71
C ARG A 215 4.64 -14.94 -17.46
N ALA A 216 5.45 -14.27 -16.65
CA ALA A 216 6.78 -14.77 -16.28
C ALA A 216 6.73 -15.89 -15.23
N GLY A 217 5.55 -16.19 -14.65
CA GLY A 217 5.44 -17.09 -13.49
C GLY A 217 6.29 -16.63 -12.31
N ALA A 218 6.46 -15.29 -12.15
CA ALA A 218 7.41 -14.71 -11.22
C ALA A 218 6.88 -14.67 -9.78
N ALA A 219 5.55 -14.72 -9.58
CA ALA A 219 4.93 -14.69 -8.26
C ALA A 219 3.70 -15.63 -8.20
N ASP A 220 3.33 -15.98 -6.98
CA ASP A 220 2.13 -16.77 -6.65
C ASP A 220 0.93 -15.86 -6.35
N LEU A 221 1.20 -14.63 -5.93
CA LEU A 221 0.21 -13.60 -5.60
C LEU A 221 0.81 -12.21 -5.86
N ILE A 222 -0.05 -11.20 -5.92
CA ILE A 222 0.33 -9.80 -6.10
C ILE A 222 -0.12 -8.94 -4.92
N VAL A 223 0.70 -7.97 -4.54
CA VAL A 223 0.34 -6.93 -3.58
C VAL A 223 -0.10 -5.69 -4.35
N VAL A 224 -1.32 -5.24 -4.11
CA VAL A 224 -1.90 -4.11 -4.83
C VAL A 224 -2.21 -2.94 -3.91
N LYS A 225 -1.95 -1.73 -4.37
CA LYS A 225 -2.20 -0.48 -3.66
C LYS A 225 -3.02 0.43 -4.56
N VAL A 226 -4.08 1.02 -4.01
CA VAL A 226 -5.04 1.82 -4.78
C VAL A 226 -4.37 3.01 -5.46
N ALA A 227 -3.64 3.82 -4.70
CA ALA A 227 -3.10 5.08 -5.21
C ALA A 227 -2.07 4.90 -6.35
N PRO A 228 -1.05 4.01 -6.26
CA PRO A 228 -0.13 3.77 -7.37
C PRO A 228 -0.81 3.21 -8.62
N LEU A 229 -1.91 2.49 -8.47
CA LEU A 229 -2.64 1.90 -9.60
C LEU A 229 -3.68 2.83 -10.22
N GLY A 230 -3.96 3.97 -9.58
CA GLY A 230 -4.81 5.01 -10.14
C GLY A 230 -6.28 4.96 -9.73
N GLY A 231 -6.63 4.16 -8.73
CA GLY A 231 -7.99 4.08 -8.19
C GLY A 231 -8.45 2.64 -7.92
N VAL A 232 -9.59 2.50 -7.28
CA VAL A 232 -10.19 1.21 -6.89
C VAL A 232 -10.68 0.45 -8.11
N ALA A 233 -11.43 1.09 -8.99
CA ALA A 233 -11.98 0.45 -10.18
C ALA A 233 -10.86 -0.05 -11.10
N ARG A 234 -9.84 0.77 -11.34
CA ARG A 234 -8.68 0.38 -12.13
C ARG A 234 -7.89 -0.76 -11.49
N ALA A 235 -7.71 -0.73 -10.16
CA ALA A 235 -7.04 -1.82 -9.45
C ALA A 235 -7.81 -3.15 -9.56
N LEU A 236 -9.14 -3.13 -9.51
CA LEU A 236 -9.98 -4.31 -9.75
C LEU A 236 -9.77 -4.91 -11.14
N ASP A 237 -9.75 -4.06 -12.17
CA ASP A 237 -9.51 -4.51 -13.55
C ASP A 237 -8.12 -5.13 -13.71
N ILE A 238 -7.10 -4.52 -13.12
CA ILE A 238 -5.72 -5.04 -13.14
C ILE A 238 -5.64 -6.40 -12.46
N VAL A 239 -6.25 -6.56 -11.29
CA VAL A 239 -6.27 -7.84 -10.57
C VAL A 239 -7.00 -8.91 -11.40
N ALA A 240 -8.14 -8.57 -11.99
CA ALA A 240 -8.90 -9.49 -12.84
C ALA A 240 -8.09 -9.95 -14.06
N GLN A 241 -7.35 -9.04 -14.69
CA GLN A 241 -6.51 -9.36 -15.84
C GLN A 241 -5.27 -10.19 -15.47
N ALA A 242 -4.67 -9.94 -14.31
CA ALA A 242 -3.51 -10.70 -13.84
C ALA A 242 -3.87 -12.16 -13.51
N GLY A 243 -5.09 -12.42 -13.06
CA GLY A 243 -5.56 -13.76 -12.70
C GLY A 243 -4.83 -14.39 -11.50
N LEU A 244 -4.10 -13.59 -10.73
CA LEU A 244 -3.40 -14.00 -9.52
C LEU A 244 -4.18 -13.55 -8.27
N PRO A 245 -4.10 -14.31 -7.15
CA PRO A 245 -4.59 -13.83 -5.87
C PRO A 245 -3.97 -12.49 -5.51
N ALA A 246 -4.79 -11.58 -4.94
CA ALA A 246 -4.32 -10.26 -4.55
C ALA A 246 -4.38 -10.04 -3.04
N VAL A 247 -3.38 -9.33 -2.52
CA VAL A 247 -3.36 -8.75 -1.18
C VAL A 247 -3.44 -7.23 -1.33
N VAL A 248 -4.46 -6.61 -0.75
CA VAL A 248 -4.54 -5.14 -0.74
C VAL A 248 -3.64 -4.59 0.37
N SER A 249 -2.83 -3.62 0.02
CA SER A 249 -1.90 -2.95 0.95
C SER A 249 -2.03 -1.44 0.85
N SER A 250 -1.36 -0.72 1.73
CA SER A 250 -1.33 0.73 1.78
C SER A 250 0.06 1.27 1.41
N ALA A 251 0.11 2.55 1.08
CA ALA A 251 1.35 3.29 0.87
C ALA A 251 1.65 4.22 2.07
N LEU A 252 1.33 3.78 3.28
CA LEU A 252 1.43 4.57 4.50
C LEU A 252 0.44 5.75 4.46
N ASP A 253 -0.82 5.39 4.25
CA ASP A 253 -1.92 6.32 4.07
C ASP A 253 -2.58 6.65 5.41
N THR A 254 -3.21 7.83 5.53
CA THR A 254 -4.13 8.17 6.63
C THR A 254 -5.42 7.37 6.51
N SER A 255 -6.33 7.47 7.48
CA SER A 255 -7.65 6.83 7.36
C SER A 255 -8.40 7.21 6.07
N ILE A 256 -8.13 8.38 5.49
CA ILE A 256 -8.73 8.77 4.20
C ILE A 256 -8.27 7.84 3.08
N GLY A 257 -6.96 7.62 2.93
CA GLY A 257 -6.44 6.71 1.90
C GLY A 257 -6.69 5.23 2.24
N ILE A 258 -6.66 4.85 3.52
CA ILE A 258 -7.01 3.49 3.97
C ILE A 258 -8.46 3.15 3.59
N ARG A 259 -9.39 4.11 3.61
CA ARG A 259 -10.78 3.90 3.15
C ARG A 259 -10.83 3.38 1.70
N ALA A 260 -9.99 3.93 0.81
CA ALA A 260 -9.90 3.45 -0.58
C ALA A 260 -9.35 2.01 -0.66
N GLY A 261 -8.31 1.70 0.15
CA GLY A 261 -7.80 0.33 0.27
C GLY A 261 -8.85 -0.66 0.78
N LEU A 262 -9.64 -0.26 1.78
CA LEU A 262 -10.75 -1.07 2.29
C LEU A 262 -11.84 -1.27 1.23
N ALA A 263 -12.15 -0.24 0.44
CA ALA A 263 -13.12 -0.34 -0.65
C ALA A 263 -12.65 -1.33 -1.73
N LEU A 264 -11.38 -1.29 -2.12
CA LEU A 264 -10.79 -2.27 -3.03
C LEU A 264 -10.90 -3.70 -2.47
N ALA A 265 -10.46 -3.91 -1.22
CA ALA A 265 -10.52 -5.22 -0.58
C ALA A 265 -11.96 -5.72 -0.44
N ALA A 266 -12.91 -4.81 -0.18
CA ALA A 266 -14.33 -5.13 -0.07
C ALA A 266 -14.96 -5.54 -1.41
N ALA A 267 -14.50 -4.96 -2.52
CA ALA A 267 -15.03 -5.21 -3.86
C ALA A 267 -14.40 -6.43 -4.57
N LEU A 268 -13.21 -6.88 -4.13
CA LEU A 268 -12.55 -8.07 -4.70
C LEU A 268 -13.43 -9.32 -4.53
N PRO A 269 -13.65 -10.14 -5.57
CA PRO A 269 -14.42 -11.40 -5.47
C PRO A 269 -13.82 -12.38 -4.46
N SER A 270 -12.50 -12.48 -4.41
CA SER A 270 -11.75 -13.34 -3.49
C SER A 270 -10.74 -12.52 -2.69
N LEU A 271 -10.67 -12.79 -1.39
CA LEU A 271 -9.73 -12.14 -0.46
C LEU A 271 -9.13 -13.21 0.47
N PRO A 272 -8.22 -14.07 -0.06
CA PRO A 272 -7.72 -15.22 0.71
C PRO A 272 -6.71 -14.82 1.80
N TYR A 273 -6.15 -13.62 1.75
CA TYR A 273 -5.13 -13.16 2.66
C TYR A 273 -5.58 -11.91 3.42
N ALA A 274 -5.14 -11.76 4.68
CA ALA A 274 -5.31 -10.51 5.42
C ALA A 274 -4.59 -9.34 4.70
N CYS A 275 -5.17 -8.16 4.71
CA CYS A 275 -4.68 -7.00 3.98
C CYS A 275 -3.64 -6.20 4.76
N GLY A 276 -2.70 -5.56 4.06
CA GLY A 276 -1.70 -4.65 4.64
C GLY A 276 -2.26 -3.25 4.90
N LEU A 277 -3.46 -3.13 5.47
CA LEU A 277 -4.18 -1.87 5.67
C LEU A 277 -4.16 -1.37 7.13
N GLY A 278 -3.51 -2.09 8.05
CA GLY A 278 -3.42 -1.71 9.46
C GLY A 278 -2.38 -0.62 9.77
N THR A 279 -1.87 0.10 8.77
CA THR A 279 -0.73 1.03 8.92
C THR A 279 -1.05 2.32 9.64
N VAL A 280 -2.33 2.70 9.82
CA VAL A 280 -2.74 3.83 10.67
C VAL A 280 -2.18 3.68 12.08
N SER A 281 -2.08 2.47 12.61
CA SER A 281 -1.48 2.18 13.93
C SER A 281 0.00 2.59 14.06
N LEU A 282 0.69 2.87 12.97
CA LEU A 282 2.08 3.35 12.96
C LEU A 282 2.17 4.87 13.13
N PHE A 283 1.08 5.60 12.94
CA PHE A 283 1.03 7.05 13.18
C PHE A 283 0.82 7.36 14.66
N ALA A 284 1.37 8.48 15.12
CA ALA A 284 1.11 8.98 16.45
C ALA A 284 -0.30 9.60 16.56
N SER A 285 -0.81 10.10 15.45
CA SER A 285 -2.16 10.68 15.32
C SER A 285 -2.67 10.46 13.90
N ASP A 286 -3.96 10.69 13.69
CA ASP A 286 -4.61 10.67 12.38
C ASP A 286 -5.38 11.99 12.19
N ILE A 287 -5.96 12.21 11.02
CA ILE A 287 -6.72 13.42 10.66
C ILE A 287 -8.23 13.23 10.84
N THR A 288 -8.67 12.14 11.42
CA THR A 288 -10.07 11.86 11.77
C THR A 288 -10.21 11.55 13.25
N LEU A 289 -11.33 11.92 13.86
CA LEU A 289 -11.66 11.61 15.26
C LEU A 289 -11.96 10.13 15.47
N ASP A 290 -12.27 9.40 14.41
CA ASP A 290 -12.57 7.97 14.43
C ASP A 290 -11.67 7.23 13.42
N PRO A 291 -10.40 6.94 13.78
CA PRO A 291 -9.41 6.33 12.87
C PRO A 291 -9.82 4.93 12.42
N LEU A 292 -9.46 4.58 11.17
CA LEU A 292 -9.65 3.25 10.59
C LEU A 292 -8.54 2.30 11.08
N VAL A 293 -8.63 1.93 12.34
CA VAL A 293 -7.73 0.96 12.98
C VAL A 293 -8.38 -0.42 13.11
N ALA A 294 -7.55 -1.44 13.26
CA ALA A 294 -8.04 -2.81 13.42
C ALA A 294 -8.75 -2.99 14.77
N ASP A 295 -9.88 -3.66 14.72
CA ASP A 295 -10.60 -4.20 15.86
C ASP A 295 -10.81 -5.71 15.63
N ASP A 296 -10.33 -6.51 16.56
CA ASP A 296 -10.34 -7.99 16.47
C ASP A 296 -9.85 -8.50 15.09
N GLY A 297 -8.64 -8.06 14.68
CA GLY A 297 -7.96 -8.50 13.47
C GLY A 297 -8.55 -8.00 12.15
N ALA A 298 -9.51 -7.11 12.16
CA ALA A 298 -10.15 -6.59 10.95
C ALA A 298 -10.48 -5.10 11.07
N ILE A 299 -10.61 -4.43 9.93
CA ILE A 299 -11.13 -3.06 9.86
C ILE A 299 -12.51 -3.11 9.21
N ARG A 300 -13.49 -2.44 9.83
CA ARG A 300 -14.82 -2.28 9.23
C ARG A 300 -14.78 -1.22 8.14
N LEU A 301 -15.34 -1.54 6.97
CA LEU A 301 -15.55 -0.57 5.90
C LEU A 301 -16.56 0.49 6.34
N ARG A 302 -16.12 1.72 6.42
CA ARG A 302 -16.92 2.89 6.76
C ARG A 302 -16.30 4.16 6.21
N GLU A 303 -17.05 5.25 6.23
CA GLU A 303 -16.55 6.55 5.86
C GLU A 303 -15.44 7.02 6.82
N ALA A 304 -14.47 7.73 6.26
CA ALA A 304 -13.46 8.48 6.98
C ALA A 304 -13.61 9.96 6.61
N VAL A 305 -13.78 10.79 7.61
CA VAL A 305 -13.99 12.22 7.44
C VAL A 305 -12.90 12.98 8.18
N ALA A 306 -12.19 13.86 7.47
CA ALA A 306 -11.17 14.69 8.09
C ALA A 306 -11.82 15.70 9.05
N ASP A 307 -11.29 15.78 10.26
CA ASP A 307 -11.75 16.71 11.28
C ASP A 307 -11.08 18.09 11.12
N PRO A 308 -11.82 19.18 11.08
CA PRO A 308 -11.26 20.52 10.89
C PRO A 308 -10.20 20.90 11.91
N GLY A 309 -10.38 20.51 13.19
CA GLY A 309 -9.41 20.80 14.25
C GLY A 309 -8.11 20.03 14.07
N LEU A 310 -8.18 18.77 13.64
CA LEU A 310 -6.99 17.96 13.33
C LEU A 310 -6.29 18.44 12.05
N LEU A 311 -7.03 18.89 11.03
CA LEU A 311 -6.45 19.51 9.84
C LEU A 311 -5.66 20.77 10.19
N GLU A 312 -6.17 21.60 11.12
CA GLU A 312 -5.47 22.78 11.62
C GLU A 312 -4.26 22.38 12.47
N GLN A 313 -4.44 21.45 13.41
CA GLN A 313 -3.40 21.00 14.34
C GLN A 313 -2.18 20.40 13.60
N PHE A 314 -2.41 19.64 12.53
CA PHE A 314 -1.38 18.97 11.77
C PHE A 314 -1.08 19.66 10.44
N ALA A 315 -1.52 20.91 10.26
CA ALA A 315 -1.22 21.65 9.04
C ALA A 315 0.30 21.70 8.80
N ALA A 316 0.71 21.35 7.58
CA ALA A 316 2.10 21.44 7.18
C ALA A 316 2.61 22.89 7.21
N SER A 317 3.93 23.09 7.34
CA SER A 317 4.51 24.43 7.25
C SER A 317 4.13 25.13 5.94
N ALA A 318 4.14 26.47 5.92
CA ALA A 318 3.80 27.23 4.71
C ALA A 318 4.65 26.81 3.51
N GLU A 319 5.96 26.60 3.71
CA GLU A 319 6.88 26.12 2.68
C GLU A 319 6.47 24.74 2.12
N ARG A 320 6.13 23.78 3.01
CA ARG A 320 5.72 22.44 2.60
C ARG A 320 4.36 22.44 1.93
N ARG A 321 3.42 23.25 2.42
CA ARG A 321 2.13 23.46 1.78
C ARG A 321 2.31 23.98 0.35
N ASP A 322 3.11 25.03 0.15
CA ASP A 322 3.32 25.62 -1.17
C ASP A 322 4.00 24.63 -2.12
N TRP A 323 4.93 23.82 -1.64
CA TRP A 323 5.54 22.72 -2.40
C TRP A 323 4.52 21.69 -2.87
N TRP A 324 3.61 21.26 -1.98
CA TRP A 324 2.56 20.30 -2.31
C TRP A 324 1.53 20.86 -3.29
N LEU A 325 1.12 22.11 -3.14
CA LEU A 325 0.19 22.76 -4.06
C LEU A 325 0.81 22.94 -5.44
N GLU A 326 2.10 23.28 -5.52
CA GLU A 326 2.81 23.35 -6.80
C GLU A 326 2.96 21.97 -7.46
N ARG A 327 3.22 20.93 -6.68
CA ARG A 327 3.21 19.55 -7.16
C ARG A 327 1.81 19.15 -7.69
N LEU A 328 0.75 19.50 -6.98
CA LEU A 328 -0.62 19.26 -7.45
C LEU A 328 -0.87 19.91 -8.82
N ARG A 329 -0.43 21.16 -9.04
CA ARG A 329 -0.57 21.84 -10.34
C ARG A 329 0.11 21.07 -11.47
N ARG A 330 1.35 20.68 -11.28
CA ARG A 330 2.11 19.93 -12.30
C ARG A 330 1.49 18.56 -12.58
N VAL A 331 1.13 17.83 -11.53
CA VAL A 331 0.53 16.50 -11.65
C VAL A 331 -0.86 16.57 -12.28
N TYR A 332 -1.65 17.61 -11.97
CA TYR A 332 -2.94 17.84 -12.62
C TYR A 332 -2.77 18.06 -14.13
N SER A 333 -1.79 18.86 -14.53
CA SER A 333 -1.49 19.08 -15.94
C SER A 333 -1.09 17.79 -16.66
N ALA A 334 -0.26 16.96 -16.02
CA ALA A 334 0.12 15.66 -16.56
C ALA A 334 -1.09 14.71 -16.70
N LEU A 335 -1.99 14.70 -15.72
CA LEU A 335 -3.21 13.89 -15.75
C LEU A 335 -4.16 14.36 -16.87
N ALA A 336 -4.38 15.66 -17.00
CA ALA A 336 -5.26 16.23 -18.02
C ALA A 336 -4.76 15.94 -19.45
N SER A 337 -3.46 16.11 -19.70
CA SER A 337 -2.83 15.79 -21.00
C SER A 337 -2.98 14.31 -21.36
N SER A 338 -2.82 13.40 -20.39
CA SER A 338 -2.99 11.95 -20.62
C SER A 338 -4.43 11.58 -20.99
N GLN A 339 -5.43 12.35 -20.58
CA GLN A 339 -6.83 12.15 -20.98
C GLN A 339 -7.08 12.64 -22.41
N GLU A 340 -6.52 13.78 -22.81
CA GLU A 340 -6.69 14.34 -24.17
C GLU A 340 -6.12 13.41 -25.23
N ASP A 341 -4.96 12.80 -24.97
CA ASP A 341 -4.32 11.83 -25.88
C ASP A 341 -5.21 10.61 -26.17
N LEU A 342 -5.95 10.12 -25.16
CA LEU A 342 -6.86 8.99 -25.32
C LEU A 342 -8.12 9.31 -26.15
N PHE A 343 -8.58 10.56 -26.16
CA PHE A 343 -9.72 11.01 -26.98
C PHE A 343 -9.33 11.32 -28.43
N THR A 344 -8.03 11.53 -28.71
CA THR A 344 -7.54 11.81 -30.07
C THR A 344 -7.16 10.55 -30.85
N GLU A 345 -6.96 9.40 -30.19
CA GLU A 345 -6.64 8.11 -30.83
C GLU A 345 -7.88 7.24 -31.13
N THR A 346 -9.09 7.70 -30.84
CA THR A 346 -10.38 7.03 -31.14
C THR A 346 -11.09 7.68 -32.30
#